data_3194709e0e1cde9fed8b71dc74411101
#
_entry.id   3194709e0e1cde9fed8b71dc74411101
#
_cell.length_a   1.000
_cell.length_b   1.000
_cell.length_c   1.000
_cell.angle_alpha   90.00
_cell.angle_beta   90.00
_cell.angle_gamma   90.00
#
_symmetry.space_group_name_H-M   'P 1'
#
loop_
_entity.id
_entity.type
_entity.pdbx_description
1 polymer ?
#
loop_
_entity_poly.entity_id
_entity_poly.type
_entity_poly.pdbx_seq_one_letter_code
_entity_poly.pdbx_strand_id
1 'polypeptide(L)'
;MLKLYGFSVSNYYNMVKLALLEKGLPFEEVPFYAGTSPEALAISPRGKVPVLQAEQGFINETSVILEYIEQSQGGKSLLPSDPFERAQVLALAKEIELYIELPARASYPEAFFGMTLPDAIKEKTKAELLQGIAALGRHGKFSPYVAGENLSVADLYFLYSVPLACGVAKKLFGIDLLAELPAAKALLELSLIHI
;
A
#
# COMPACT_ATOMS: atom_id res chain seq x y z
N MET A 1 -19.88 -11.79 -9.22
CA MET A 1 -19.27 -10.47 -9.43
C MET A 1 -18.58 -10.06 -8.15
N LEU A 2 -17.34 -9.56 -8.25
CA LEU A 2 -16.57 -9.10 -7.10
C LEU A 2 -17.17 -7.79 -6.54
N LYS A 3 -17.12 -7.62 -5.18
CA LYS A 3 -17.45 -6.34 -4.55
C LYS A 3 -16.32 -5.92 -3.64
N LEU A 4 -15.87 -4.68 -3.78
CA LEU A 4 -14.81 -4.11 -2.98
C LEU A 4 -15.37 -3.13 -1.97
N TYR A 5 -15.25 -3.46 -0.69
CA TYR A 5 -15.74 -2.67 0.44
C TYR A 5 -14.63 -1.77 0.97
N GLY A 6 -14.94 -0.48 1.13
CA GLY A 6 -14.04 0.49 1.70
C GLY A 6 -14.39 1.92 1.30
N PHE A 7 -13.40 2.80 1.31
CA PHE A 7 -13.58 4.22 1.00
C PHE A 7 -12.29 4.83 0.40
N SER A 8 -12.44 5.85 -0.43
CA SER A 8 -11.40 6.43 -1.29
C SER A 8 -10.18 7.02 -0.56
N VAL A 9 -10.29 7.39 0.73
CA VAL A 9 -9.15 7.90 1.50
C VAL A 9 -8.26 6.78 2.06
N SER A 10 -8.73 5.52 2.06
CA SER A 10 -7.92 4.40 2.51
C SER A 10 -6.89 4.00 1.46
N ASN A 11 -5.61 4.15 1.78
CA ASN A 11 -4.53 3.73 0.92
C ASN A 11 -4.58 2.21 0.60
N TYR A 12 -4.87 1.37 1.58
CA TYR A 12 -5.00 -0.07 1.38
C TYR A 12 -6.20 -0.45 0.48
N TYR A 13 -7.33 0.28 0.61
CA TYR A 13 -8.45 0.12 -0.32
C TYR A 13 -8.02 0.44 -1.76
N ASN A 14 -7.32 1.55 -1.93
CA ASN A 14 -6.87 2.00 -3.25
C ASN A 14 -5.84 1.04 -3.87
N MET A 15 -5.00 0.35 -3.09
CA MET A 15 -4.11 -0.70 -3.61
C MET A 15 -4.90 -1.83 -4.29
N VAL A 16 -5.96 -2.32 -3.63
CA VAL A 16 -6.82 -3.38 -4.20
C VAL A 16 -7.61 -2.85 -5.39
N LYS A 17 -8.16 -1.64 -5.29
CA LYS A 17 -8.89 -1.01 -6.40
C LYS A 17 -8.03 -0.88 -7.64
N LEU A 18 -6.79 -0.39 -7.50
CA LEU A 18 -5.87 -0.27 -8.62
C LEU A 18 -5.51 -1.64 -9.21
N ALA A 19 -5.31 -2.66 -8.37
CA ALA A 19 -5.07 -4.03 -8.85
C ALA A 19 -6.22 -4.54 -9.72
N LEU A 20 -7.46 -4.36 -9.29
CA LEU A 20 -8.64 -4.76 -10.05
C LEU A 20 -8.74 -4.03 -11.39
N LEU A 21 -8.46 -2.72 -11.39
CA LEU A 21 -8.46 -1.91 -12.62
C LEU A 21 -7.35 -2.31 -13.59
N GLU A 22 -6.12 -2.50 -13.12
CA GLU A 22 -4.97 -2.90 -13.94
C GLU A 22 -5.15 -4.30 -14.56
N LYS A 23 -5.83 -5.19 -13.86
CA LYS A 23 -6.20 -6.51 -14.38
C LYS A 23 -7.43 -6.48 -15.29
N GLY A 24 -8.13 -5.35 -15.41
CA GLY A 24 -9.38 -5.24 -16.18
C GLY A 24 -10.53 -6.05 -15.60
N LEU A 25 -10.56 -6.28 -14.29
CA LEU A 25 -11.58 -7.10 -13.64
C LEU A 25 -12.80 -6.26 -13.24
N PRO A 26 -14.02 -6.66 -13.61
CA PRO A 26 -15.22 -5.96 -13.20
C PRO A 26 -15.51 -6.16 -11.72
N PHE A 27 -15.80 -5.08 -11.01
CA PHE A 27 -16.18 -5.09 -9.60
C PHE A 27 -17.15 -3.97 -9.27
N GLU A 28 -17.87 -4.13 -8.18
CA GLU A 28 -18.74 -3.11 -7.58
C GLU A 28 -18.02 -2.48 -6.38
N GLU A 29 -17.98 -1.16 -6.30
CA GLU A 29 -17.50 -0.45 -5.11
C GLU A 29 -18.64 -0.31 -4.10
N VAL A 30 -18.41 -0.78 -2.87
CA VAL A 30 -19.39 -0.68 -1.78
C VAL A 30 -18.82 0.23 -0.69
N PRO A 31 -19.40 1.41 -0.46
CA PRO A 31 -18.97 2.27 0.64
C PRO A 31 -19.05 1.56 1.98
N PHE A 32 -17.92 1.46 2.66
CA PHE A 32 -17.82 0.80 3.95
C PHE A 32 -16.71 1.46 4.78
N TYR A 33 -17.07 1.89 5.99
CA TYR A 33 -16.13 2.54 6.90
C TYR A 33 -15.67 1.59 7.98
N ALA A 34 -14.39 1.67 8.32
CA ALA A 34 -13.79 0.93 9.43
C ALA A 34 -14.57 1.20 10.73
N GLY A 35 -14.84 0.15 11.50
CA GLY A 35 -15.61 0.27 12.73
C GLY A 35 -15.77 -1.06 13.46
N THR A 36 -16.40 -1.00 14.63
CA THR A 36 -16.59 -2.16 15.52
C THR A 36 -18.07 -2.51 15.72
N SER A 37 -18.96 -2.04 14.84
CA SER A 37 -20.35 -2.48 14.89
C SER A 37 -20.47 -3.97 14.56
N PRO A 38 -21.49 -4.67 15.06
CA PRO A 38 -21.70 -6.08 14.74
C PRO A 38 -21.72 -6.38 13.24
N GLU A 39 -22.34 -5.50 12.45
CA GLU A 39 -22.42 -5.60 10.99
C GLU A 39 -21.03 -5.45 10.34
N ALA A 40 -20.21 -4.53 10.83
CA ALA A 40 -18.85 -4.33 10.35
C ALA A 40 -17.97 -5.55 10.69
N LEU A 41 -18.08 -6.07 11.90
CA LEU A 41 -17.32 -7.23 12.35
C LEU A 41 -17.75 -8.53 11.67
N ALA A 42 -18.99 -8.63 11.18
CA ALA A 42 -19.47 -9.78 10.43
C ALA A 42 -18.76 -9.97 9.07
N ILE A 43 -18.29 -8.88 8.45
CA ILE A 43 -17.60 -8.91 7.15
C ILE A 43 -16.10 -8.65 7.29
N SER A 44 -15.68 -7.93 8.32
CA SER A 44 -14.28 -7.64 8.63
C SER A 44 -14.01 -7.94 10.09
N PRO A 45 -13.33 -9.05 10.43
CA PRO A 45 -13.13 -9.46 11.84
C PRO A 45 -12.45 -8.42 12.73
N ARG A 46 -11.73 -7.46 12.13
CA ARG A 46 -11.09 -6.34 12.81
C ARG A 46 -11.75 -4.99 12.50
N GLY A 47 -12.86 -4.98 11.78
CA GLY A 47 -13.53 -3.76 11.33
C GLY A 47 -12.63 -2.86 10.47
N LYS A 48 -11.76 -3.44 9.66
CA LYS A 48 -10.81 -2.73 8.80
C LYS A 48 -11.21 -2.85 7.32
N VAL A 49 -10.62 -2.00 6.50
CA VAL A 49 -10.76 -2.01 5.04
C VAL A 49 -9.36 -2.13 4.41
N PRO A 50 -9.29 -2.71 3.19
CA PRO A 50 -10.35 -3.21 2.32
C PRO A 50 -10.92 -4.56 2.75
N VAL A 51 -12.12 -4.88 2.23
CA VAL A 51 -12.68 -6.22 2.22
C VAL A 51 -13.12 -6.54 0.79
N LEU A 52 -12.76 -7.70 0.28
CA LEU A 52 -13.24 -8.20 -1.00
C LEU A 52 -14.30 -9.25 -0.76
N GLN A 53 -15.47 -9.08 -1.37
CA GLN A 53 -16.48 -10.14 -1.42
C GLN A 53 -16.39 -10.88 -2.74
N ALA A 54 -16.16 -12.18 -2.65
CA ALA A 54 -16.28 -13.15 -3.74
C ALA A 54 -17.56 -13.97 -3.57
N GLU A 55 -17.79 -14.91 -4.49
CA GLU A 55 -18.95 -15.80 -4.42
C GLU A 55 -18.99 -16.64 -3.12
N GLN A 56 -17.82 -17.05 -2.65
CA GLN A 56 -17.66 -17.92 -1.48
C GLN A 56 -17.74 -17.16 -0.14
N GLY A 57 -17.61 -15.82 -0.15
CA GLY A 57 -17.63 -15.01 1.07
C GLY A 57 -16.66 -13.84 1.05
N PHE A 58 -16.28 -13.38 2.24
CA PHE A 58 -15.44 -12.20 2.43
C PHE A 58 -13.97 -12.56 2.63
N ILE A 59 -13.09 -11.79 2.00
CA ILE A 59 -11.63 -11.90 2.11
C ILE A 59 -11.12 -10.60 2.69
N ASN A 60 -10.28 -10.68 3.70
CA ASN A 60 -9.68 -9.55 4.39
C ASN A 60 -8.16 -9.55 4.18
N GLU A 61 -7.50 -8.46 4.56
CA GLU A 61 -6.07 -8.18 4.42
C GLU A 61 -5.65 -7.96 2.96
N THR A 62 -5.08 -6.79 2.70
CA THR A 62 -4.71 -6.34 1.34
C THR A 62 -3.84 -7.36 0.60
N SER A 63 -2.80 -7.89 1.24
CA SER A 63 -1.90 -8.85 0.59
C SER A 63 -2.60 -10.18 0.25
N VAL A 64 -3.55 -10.61 1.08
CA VAL A 64 -4.34 -11.83 0.85
C VAL A 64 -5.34 -11.62 -0.30
N ILE A 65 -5.98 -10.44 -0.32
CA ILE A 65 -6.90 -10.06 -1.40
C ILE A 65 -6.14 -10.00 -2.74
N LEU A 66 -4.98 -9.37 -2.78
CA LEU A 66 -4.15 -9.28 -3.99
C LEU A 66 -3.71 -10.67 -4.48
N GLU A 67 -3.32 -11.56 -3.58
CA GLU A 67 -2.97 -12.94 -3.92
C GLU A 67 -4.19 -13.73 -4.44
N TYR A 68 -5.36 -13.58 -3.82
CA TYR A 68 -6.59 -14.20 -4.32
C TYR A 68 -6.94 -13.70 -5.73
N ILE A 69 -6.89 -12.39 -5.97
CA ILE A 69 -7.13 -11.80 -7.29
C ILE A 69 -6.14 -12.36 -8.32
N GLU A 70 -4.88 -12.47 -7.95
CA GLU A 70 -3.82 -12.95 -8.84
C GLU A 70 -4.01 -14.41 -9.23
N GLN A 71 -4.39 -15.26 -8.30
CA GLN A 71 -4.53 -16.70 -8.54
C GLN A 71 -5.87 -17.10 -9.16
N SER A 72 -6.96 -16.44 -8.77
CA SER A 72 -8.32 -16.90 -9.10
C SER A 72 -8.97 -16.12 -10.23
N GLN A 73 -8.43 -14.97 -10.58
CA GLN A 73 -9.00 -14.10 -11.60
C GLN A 73 -8.04 -13.95 -12.77
N GLY A 74 -8.58 -13.90 -13.98
CA GLY A 74 -7.80 -13.65 -15.18
C GLY A 74 -7.20 -12.23 -15.24
N GLY A 75 -6.88 -11.80 -16.44
CA GLY A 75 -6.33 -10.47 -16.71
C GLY A 75 -4.80 -10.41 -16.65
N LYS A 76 -4.26 -9.19 -16.72
CA LYS A 76 -2.81 -8.95 -16.66
C LYS A 76 -2.26 -9.37 -15.31
N SER A 77 -1.18 -10.16 -15.29
CA SER A 77 -0.51 -10.53 -14.04
C SER A 77 0.23 -9.33 -13.45
N LEU A 78 0.13 -9.16 -12.12
CA LEU A 78 0.87 -8.19 -11.33
C LEU A 78 2.04 -8.83 -10.57
N LEU A 79 2.31 -10.11 -10.84
CA LEU A 79 3.41 -10.86 -10.25
C LEU A 79 4.10 -11.71 -11.33
N PRO A 80 5.42 -11.88 -11.26
CA PRO A 80 6.14 -12.79 -12.14
C PRO A 80 5.64 -14.23 -12.04
N SER A 81 5.79 -14.98 -13.12
CA SER A 81 5.48 -16.43 -13.13
C SER A 81 6.61 -17.27 -12.50
N ASP A 82 7.85 -16.82 -12.56
CA ASP A 82 8.98 -17.46 -11.88
C ASP A 82 8.81 -17.32 -10.35
N PRO A 83 8.89 -18.44 -9.60
CA PRO A 83 8.64 -18.41 -8.16
C PRO A 83 9.64 -17.55 -7.38
N PHE A 84 10.91 -17.49 -7.80
CA PHE A 84 11.92 -16.71 -7.11
C PHE A 84 11.72 -15.22 -7.38
N GLU A 85 11.52 -14.83 -8.63
CA GLU A 85 11.21 -13.43 -9.00
C GLU A 85 9.92 -12.95 -8.32
N ARG A 86 8.89 -13.81 -8.29
CA ARG A 86 7.64 -13.55 -7.55
C ARG A 86 7.91 -13.29 -6.07
N ALA A 87 8.72 -14.11 -5.43
CA ALA A 87 9.09 -13.93 -4.03
C ALA A 87 9.85 -12.62 -3.80
N GLN A 88 10.72 -12.19 -4.71
CA GLN A 88 11.43 -10.92 -4.63
C GLN A 88 10.46 -9.73 -4.70
N VAL A 89 9.49 -9.75 -5.61
CA VAL A 89 8.45 -8.70 -5.70
C VAL A 89 7.61 -8.64 -4.43
N LEU A 90 7.20 -9.79 -3.90
CA LEU A 90 6.43 -9.86 -2.65
C LEU A 90 7.24 -9.40 -1.44
N ALA A 91 8.54 -9.73 -1.38
CA ALA A 91 9.45 -9.24 -0.33
C ALA A 91 9.53 -7.72 -0.37
N LEU A 92 9.70 -7.13 -1.55
CA LEU A 92 9.77 -5.68 -1.74
C LEU A 92 8.46 -4.99 -1.32
N ALA A 93 7.31 -5.57 -1.67
CA ALA A 93 6.00 -5.08 -1.22
C ALA A 93 5.89 -5.12 0.32
N LYS A 94 6.36 -6.21 0.95
CA LYS A 94 6.37 -6.35 2.41
C LYS A 94 7.36 -5.40 3.10
N GLU A 95 8.51 -5.12 2.50
CA GLU A 95 9.44 -4.11 3.01
C GLU A 95 8.80 -2.73 3.03
N ILE A 96 8.09 -2.36 1.97
CA ILE A 96 7.37 -1.08 1.92
C ILE A 96 6.27 -1.04 2.99
N GLU A 97 5.49 -2.11 3.14
CA GLU A 97 4.43 -2.18 4.15
C GLU A 97 4.97 -2.10 5.57
N LEU A 98 5.91 -2.99 5.91
CA LEU A 98 6.34 -3.18 7.30
C LEU A 98 7.29 -2.10 7.79
N TYR A 99 8.15 -1.56 6.90
CA TYR A 99 9.25 -0.67 7.30
C TYR A 99 9.10 0.77 6.82
N ILE A 100 8.06 1.07 6.01
CA ILE A 100 7.75 2.44 5.59
C ILE A 100 6.32 2.81 5.99
N GLU A 101 5.32 2.04 5.52
CA GLU A 101 3.91 2.37 5.75
C GLU A 101 3.52 2.28 7.23
N LEU A 102 3.77 1.15 7.88
CA LEU A 102 3.39 0.96 9.28
C LEU A 102 4.10 1.92 10.24
N PRO A 103 5.42 2.19 10.10
CA PRO A 103 6.08 3.24 10.87
C PRO A 103 5.48 4.63 10.63
N ALA A 104 5.22 5.01 9.38
CA ALA A 104 4.58 6.29 9.06
C ALA A 104 3.20 6.40 9.70
N ARG A 105 2.41 5.32 9.64
CA ARG A 105 1.05 5.24 10.17
C ARG A 105 0.99 5.50 11.67
N ALA A 106 2.00 5.12 12.43
CA ALA A 106 2.08 5.42 13.86
C ALA A 106 2.08 6.93 14.13
N SER A 107 2.50 7.75 13.18
CA SER A 107 2.54 9.21 13.29
C SER A 107 1.46 9.96 12.49
N TYR A 108 0.54 9.25 11.80
CA TYR A 108 -0.60 9.87 11.10
C TYR A 108 -1.49 10.73 12.03
N PRO A 109 -1.76 10.35 13.29
CA PRO A 109 -2.58 11.18 14.17
C PRO A 109 -2.05 12.61 14.32
N GLU A 110 -0.74 12.80 14.45
CA GLU A 110 -0.16 14.15 14.52
C GLU A 110 0.00 14.78 13.13
N ALA A 111 0.53 14.02 12.17
CA ALA A 111 0.82 14.55 10.84
C ALA A 111 -0.43 15.02 10.08
N PHE A 112 -1.57 14.33 10.24
CA PHE A 112 -2.74 14.55 9.40
C PHE A 112 -4.03 14.89 10.15
N PHE A 113 -4.11 14.62 11.45
CA PHE A 113 -5.36 14.73 12.22
C PHE A 113 -5.26 15.68 13.42
N GLY A 114 -4.16 16.45 13.54
CA GLY A 114 -4.03 17.52 14.54
C GLY A 114 -3.86 17.03 15.99
N MET A 115 -3.57 15.74 16.18
CA MET A 115 -3.25 15.19 17.50
C MET A 115 -1.79 15.47 17.86
N THR A 116 -1.45 15.34 19.13
CA THR A 116 -0.07 15.40 19.60
C THR A 116 0.38 14.03 20.06
N LEU A 117 1.53 13.58 19.60
CA LEU A 117 2.13 12.30 19.98
C LEU A 117 3.33 12.48 20.91
N PRO A 118 3.62 11.50 21.79
CA PRO A 118 4.87 11.47 22.54
C PRO A 118 6.10 11.53 21.64
N ASP A 119 7.13 12.28 22.04
CA ASP A 119 8.36 12.44 21.25
C ASP A 119 9.04 11.10 20.92
N ALA A 120 9.00 10.15 21.85
CA ALA A 120 9.54 8.81 21.63
C ALA A 120 8.92 8.08 20.42
N ILE A 121 7.62 8.29 20.13
CA ILE A 121 6.96 7.73 18.96
C ILE A 121 7.49 8.41 17.70
N LYS A 122 7.62 9.73 17.73
CA LYS A 122 8.13 10.51 16.58
C LYS A 122 9.58 10.17 16.26
N GLU A 123 10.44 10.08 17.26
CA GLU A 123 11.85 9.68 17.11
C GLU A 123 11.97 8.27 16.52
N LYS A 124 11.19 7.32 17.04
CA LYS A 124 11.13 5.96 16.50
C LYS A 124 10.69 5.97 15.04
N THR A 125 9.56 6.65 14.72
CA THR A 125 9.06 6.77 13.35
C THR A 125 10.13 7.34 12.42
N LYS A 126 10.81 8.41 12.82
CA LYS A 126 11.88 9.03 12.02
C LYS A 126 13.00 8.04 11.71
N ALA A 127 13.49 7.33 12.72
CA ALA A 127 14.57 6.36 12.55
C ALA A 127 14.15 5.21 11.63
N GLU A 128 12.95 4.65 11.83
CA GLU A 128 12.43 3.55 11.03
C GLU A 128 12.19 3.96 9.57
N LEU A 129 11.65 5.15 9.32
CA LEU A 129 11.45 5.66 7.96
C LEU A 129 12.77 5.84 7.21
N LEU A 130 13.79 6.40 7.83
CA LEU A 130 15.11 6.55 7.22
C LEU A 130 15.74 5.19 6.89
N GLN A 131 15.61 4.21 7.78
CA GLN A 131 16.09 2.84 7.54
C GLN A 131 15.28 2.14 6.43
N GLY A 132 13.97 2.27 6.44
CA GLY A 132 13.08 1.69 5.44
C GLY A 132 13.35 2.21 4.03
N ILE A 133 13.52 3.53 3.89
CA ILE A 133 13.87 4.15 2.60
C ILE A 133 15.26 3.73 2.13
N ALA A 134 16.24 3.65 3.03
CA ALA A 134 17.57 3.15 2.67
C ALA A 134 17.53 1.68 2.22
N ALA A 135 16.69 0.83 2.83
CA ALA A 135 16.47 -0.55 2.40
C ALA A 135 15.79 -0.60 1.01
N LEU A 136 14.74 0.20 0.82
CA LEU A 136 14.07 0.34 -0.47
C LEU A 136 15.04 0.77 -1.58
N GLY A 137 15.95 1.69 -1.31
CA GLY A 137 16.98 2.13 -2.25
C GLY A 137 17.99 1.04 -2.63
N ARG A 138 18.25 0.07 -1.75
CA ARG A 138 19.13 -1.08 -2.04
C ARG A 138 18.43 -2.20 -2.80
N HIS A 139 17.13 -2.38 -2.58
CA HIS A 139 16.35 -3.48 -3.13
C HIS A 139 15.57 -3.10 -4.38
N GLY A 140 15.01 -1.88 -4.43
CA GLY A 140 14.22 -1.39 -5.55
C GLY A 140 15.06 -1.14 -6.81
N LYS A 141 14.52 -1.49 -7.98
CA LYS A 141 15.18 -1.33 -9.28
C LYS A 141 14.83 0.00 -9.94
N PHE A 142 13.60 0.47 -9.79
CA PHE A 142 13.06 1.72 -10.38
C PHE A 142 13.34 1.88 -11.89
N SER A 143 13.09 0.82 -12.69
CA SER A 143 13.41 0.79 -14.12
C SER A 143 12.29 0.16 -14.97
N PRO A 144 11.22 0.90 -15.31
CA PRO A 144 10.73 2.16 -14.72
C PRO A 144 9.94 1.94 -13.41
N TYR A 145 9.52 0.67 -13.09
CA TYR A 145 8.74 0.33 -11.92
C TYR A 145 9.61 -0.09 -10.74
N VAL A 146 9.01 -0.16 -9.55
CA VAL A 146 9.74 -0.46 -8.30
C VAL A 146 10.53 -1.75 -8.39
N ALA A 147 9.94 -2.82 -8.95
CA ALA A 147 10.58 -4.13 -9.07
C ALA A 147 11.28 -4.38 -10.42
N GLY A 148 11.24 -3.46 -11.37
CA GLY A 148 11.88 -3.58 -12.69
C GLY A 148 11.02 -3.07 -13.84
N GLU A 149 10.89 -3.86 -14.91
CA GLU A 149 10.29 -3.42 -16.18
C GLU A 149 8.75 -3.46 -16.18
N ASN A 150 8.13 -4.21 -15.31
CA ASN A 150 6.69 -4.39 -15.28
C ASN A 150 6.07 -3.85 -14.00
N LEU A 151 4.86 -3.25 -14.14
CA LEU A 151 4.02 -2.91 -13.00
C LEU A 151 3.72 -4.17 -12.19
N SER A 152 3.89 -4.09 -10.89
CA SER A 152 3.75 -5.23 -9.98
C SER A 152 3.02 -4.85 -8.70
N VAL A 153 2.75 -5.84 -7.86
CA VAL A 153 2.19 -5.62 -6.52
C VAL A 153 3.09 -4.66 -5.69
N ALA A 154 4.41 -4.66 -5.87
CA ALA A 154 5.30 -3.74 -5.17
C ALA A 154 5.01 -2.27 -5.51
N ASP A 155 4.60 -1.98 -6.75
CA ASP A 155 4.21 -0.63 -7.16
C ASP A 155 2.93 -0.15 -6.49
N LEU A 156 1.97 -1.05 -6.26
CA LEU A 156 0.73 -0.71 -5.54
C LEU A 156 1.05 -0.24 -4.11
N TYR A 157 1.90 -1.00 -3.40
CA TYR A 157 2.35 -0.59 -2.06
C TYR A 157 3.16 0.71 -2.10
N PHE A 158 4.05 0.86 -3.07
CA PHE A 158 4.86 2.05 -3.22
C PHE A 158 3.99 3.30 -3.44
N LEU A 159 3.09 3.27 -4.42
CA LEU A 159 2.26 4.42 -4.81
C LEU A 159 1.33 4.90 -3.71
N TYR A 160 0.82 4.00 -2.88
CA TYR A 160 -0.14 4.37 -1.83
C TYR A 160 0.45 4.46 -0.42
N SER A 161 1.72 4.08 -0.20
CA SER A 161 2.36 4.16 1.11
C SER A 161 3.45 5.23 1.16
N VAL A 162 4.33 5.27 0.16
CA VAL A 162 5.50 6.16 0.20
C VAL A 162 5.13 7.64 0.19
N PRO A 163 4.13 8.13 -0.58
CA PRO A 163 3.70 9.53 -0.50
C PRO A 163 3.21 9.95 0.89
N LEU A 164 2.51 9.06 1.59
CA LEU A 164 2.05 9.32 2.96
C LEU A 164 3.22 9.37 3.94
N ALA A 165 4.19 8.47 3.80
CA ALA A 165 5.42 8.51 4.60
C ALA A 165 6.23 9.80 4.34
N CYS A 166 6.34 10.24 3.08
CA CYS A 166 6.94 11.52 2.71
C CYS A 166 6.20 12.70 3.37
N GLY A 167 4.86 12.65 3.39
CA GLY A 167 4.03 13.63 4.07
C GLY A 167 4.31 13.72 5.57
N VAL A 168 4.43 12.57 6.24
CA VAL A 168 4.82 12.48 7.67
C VAL A 168 6.21 13.05 7.88
N ALA A 169 7.19 12.60 7.10
CA ALA A 169 8.59 13.01 7.23
C ALA A 169 8.75 14.53 7.03
N LYS A 170 8.07 15.09 6.04
CA LYS A 170 8.09 16.54 5.76
C LYS A 170 7.44 17.35 6.88
N LYS A 171 6.24 16.93 7.33
CA LYS A 171 5.45 17.69 8.33
C LYS A 171 6.05 17.65 9.72
N LEU A 172 6.51 16.48 10.17
CA LEU A 172 6.97 16.30 11.55
C LEU A 172 8.47 16.52 11.72
N PHE A 173 9.27 16.27 10.66
CA PHE A 173 10.73 16.28 10.78
C PHE A 173 11.41 17.25 9.81
N GLY A 174 10.69 17.87 8.87
CA GLY A 174 11.26 18.73 7.85
C GLY A 174 12.17 18.01 6.84
N ILE A 175 12.00 16.69 6.67
CA ILE A 175 12.87 15.83 5.85
C ILE A 175 12.21 15.54 4.50
N ASP A 176 12.96 15.70 3.39
CA ASP A 176 12.63 15.05 2.10
C ASP A 176 13.11 13.60 2.15
N LEU A 177 12.15 12.69 2.34
CA LEU A 177 12.43 11.27 2.55
C LEU A 177 13.04 10.57 1.31
N LEU A 178 12.80 11.13 0.11
CA LEU A 178 13.31 10.59 -1.15
C LEU A 178 14.48 11.40 -1.73
N ALA A 179 15.11 12.28 -0.95
CA ALA A 179 16.21 13.11 -1.43
C ALA A 179 17.34 12.29 -2.07
N GLU A 180 17.67 11.14 -1.48
CA GLU A 180 18.72 10.22 -1.95
C GLU A 180 18.23 9.16 -2.95
N LEU A 181 16.94 9.20 -3.34
CA LEU A 181 16.31 8.24 -4.25
C LEU A 181 15.61 8.95 -5.42
N PRO A 182 16.34 9.61 -6.34
CA PRO A 182 15.74 10.38 -7.43
C PRO A 182 14.89 9.53 -8.38
N ALA A 183 15.25 8.27 -8.59
CA ALA A 183 14.45 7.37 -9.44
C ALA A 183 13.09 7.02 -8.80
N ALA A 184 13.04 6.82 -7.49
CA ALA A 184 11.78 6.63 -6.76
C ALA A 184 10.91 7.90 -6.81
N LYS A 185 11.52 9.07 -6.69
CA LYS A 185 10.83 10.36 -6.81
C LYS A 185 10.23 10.55 -8.21
N ALA A 186 10.99 10.26 -9.25
CA ALA A 186 10.54 10.32 -10.64
C ALA A 186 9.35 9.37 -10.90
N LEU A 187 9.38 8.16 -10.33
CA LEU A 187 8.27 7.21 -10.45
C LEU A 187 6.99 7.76 -9.79
N LEU A 188 7.07 8.40 -8.63
CA LEU A 188 5.91 9.05 -8.00
C LEU A 188 5.37 10.21 -8.83
N GLU A 189 6.24 11.03 -9.42
CA GLU A 189 5.83 12.15 -10.28
C GLU A 189 5.10 11.66 -11.53
N LEU A 190 5.58 10.58 -12.17
CA LEU A 190 4.90 9.96 -13.29
C LEU A 190 3.52 9.40 -12.92
N SER A 191 3.38 8.80 -11.75
CA SER A 191 2.10 8.24 -11.29
C SER A 191 1.04 9.30 -11.03
N LEU A 192 1.43 10.48 -10.52
CA LEU A 192 0.52 11.61 -10.28
C LEU A 192 -0.07 12.21 -11.56
N ILE A 193 0.56 11.96 -12.73
CA ILE A 193 0.07 12.43 -14.03
C ILE A 193 -0.98 11.47 -14.61
N HIS A 194 -1.02 10.22 -14.16
CA HIS A 194 -1.88 9.16 -14.72
C HIS A 194 -3.03 8.72 -13.78
N ILE A 195 -3.13 9.28 -12.59
CA ILE A 195 -4.23 9.09 -11.64
C ILE A 195 -5.12 10.33 -11.63
#